data_8701b5947af8ab0c01ac23fbe289a75b
#
_entry.id   8701b5947af8ab0c01ac23fbe289a75b
#
_cell.length_a   1.000
_cell.length_b   1.000
_cell.length_c   1.000
_cell.angle_alpha   90.00
_cell.angle_beta   90.00
_cell.angle_gamma   90.00
#
_symmetry.space_group_name_H-M   'P 1'
#
loop_
_entity.id
_entity.type
_entity.pdbx_description
1 polymer ?
#
loop_
_entity_poly.entity_id
_entity_poly.type
_entity_poly.pdbx_seq_one_letter_code
_entity_poly.pdbx_strand_id
1 'polypeptide(L)'
;MSYNIAGEGGFRPNGLSKGALLLASMLILMGAAAVAPSLNGIEEEFGAGKFLTSMIITLPALSVALFGFPMGSFADRIGTARTFMLSLAVFSVFGVAGYFADSIWFLLATRFVIGIGIAGISTSTTALIGMYYSGEERKRVIGMQSAFMGVGCVCLEIAGGILADIAWNVPFLIYAIGVPILLLASYGIRDVRPRSFDDGGMERQEMPHRRSVMALCYVAIFVAMFVMFTIPVNMSDYLTRMDVSMTLCGIVLAIMGTAQAVVSSLYARSKRRMGIASVFLLGFLLQAVSLCLLHLENFPVTCIAIMLCGMAMGIMVPTIVSTLSMASPAGSEGKVMGIYSMVMNLGSFCSALVVDALIESLDFADAFLYVGIAAAVFAVAAALFGSRTNKKAV
;
A
#
# COMPACT_ATOMS: atom_id res chain seq x y z
N MET A 1 -34.02 4.05 -17.97
CA MET A 1 -33.54 4.69 -19.21
C MET A 1 -32.09 4.31 -19.40
N SER A 2 -31.81 3.37 -20.33
CA SER A 2 -30.48 2.90 -20.65
C SER A 2 -29.76 3.96 -21.48
N TYR A 3 -28.85 4.72 -20.89
CA TYR A 3 -28.00 5.62 -21.66
C TYR A 3 -27.01 4.83 -22.50
N ASN A 4 -27.19 4.91 -23.80
CA ASN A 4 -26.34 4.30 -24.82
C ASN A 4 -25.03 5.08 -24.89
N ILE A 5 -23.95 4.60 -24.20
CA ILE A 5 -22.63 5.21 -24.20
C ILE A 5 -21.74 4.39 -25.14
N ALA A 6 -21.94 4.56 -26.44
CA ALA A 6 -20.99 4.10 -27.45
C ALA A 6 -20.00 5.25 -27.72
N GLY A 7 -18.79 5.18 -27.14
CA GLY A 7 -17.67 5.98 -27.61
C GLY A 7 -17.25 5.50 -29.01
N GLU A 8 -16.81 6.40 -29.87
CA GLU A 8 -16.26 6.12 -31.20
C GLU A 8 -15.05 5.18 -31.07
N GLY A 9 -15.30 3.88 -31.21
CA GLY A 9 -14.28 2.83 -31.09
C GLY A 9 -14.81 1.47 -30.64
N GLY A 10 -16.12 1.31 -30.40
CA GLY A 10 -16.80 0.01 -30.29
C GLY A 10 -16.49 -0.86 -29.08
N PHE A 11 -15.48 -0.55 -28.24
CA PHE A 11 -15.16 -1.36 -27.07
C PHE A 11 -16.06 -0.98 -25.87
N ARG A 12 -16.80 -1.99 -25.38
CA ARG A 12 -17.55 -1.89 -24.13
C ARG A 12 -16.87 -2.78 -23.08
N PRO A 13 -16.47 -2.24 -21.92
CA PRO A 13 -15.94 -3.05 -20.85
C PRO A 13 -16.98 -4.10 -20.44
N ASN A 14 -16.58 -5.35 -20.43
CA ASN A 14 -17.41 -6.50 -20.06
C ASN A 14 -17.05 -7.01 -18.65
N GLY A 15 -17.70 -8.08 -18.22
CA GLY A 15 -17.39 -8.71 -16.92
C GLY A 15 -15.94 -9.18 -16.81
N LEU A 16 -15.31 -9.61 -17.91
CA LEU A 16 -13.91 -10.02 -17.95
C LEU A 16 -12.96 -8.83 -17.74
N SER A 17 -13.23 -7.69 -18.39
CA SER A 17 -12.47 -6.46 -18.20
C SER A 17 -12.48 -6.02 -16.73
N LYS A 18 -13.69 -5.99 -16.15
CA LYS A 18 -13.88 -5.62 -14.74
C LYS A 18 -13.21 -6.60 -13.80
N GLY A 19 -13.38 -7.90 -14.04
CA GLY A 19 -12.73 -8.96 -13.26
C GLY A 19 -11.21 -8.87 -13.29
N ALA A 20 -10.60 -8.69 -14.47
CA ALA A 20 -9.17 -8.55 -14.63
C ALA A 20 -8.61 -7.34 -13.85
N LEU A 21 -9.27 -6.18 -13.92
CA LEU A 21 -8.85 -4.96 -13.21
C LEU A 21 -8.96 -5.14 -11.68
N LEU A 22 -10.04 -5.75 -11.20
CA LEU A 22 -10.24 -5.97 -9.77
C LEU A 22 -9.28 -7.01 -9.21
N LEU A 23 -9.06 -8.13 -9.90
CA LEU A 23 -8.10 -9.15 -9.49
C LEU A 23 -6.66 -8.62 -9.53
N ALA A 24 -6.28 -7.85 -10.56
CA ALA A 24 -4.97 -7.22 -10.62
C ALA A 24 -4.75 -6.22 -9.48
N SER A 25 -5.81 -5.59 -8.98
CA SER A 25 -5.71 -4.68 -7.83
C SER A 25 -5.30 -5.39 -6.54
N MET A 26 -5.61 -6.69 -6.38
CA MET A 26 -5.13 -7.51 -5.24
C MET A 26 -3.60 -7.62 -5.23
N LEU A 27 -2.97 -7.58 -6.42
CA LEU A 27 -1.52 -7.75 -6.56
C LEU A 27 -0.72 -6.51 -6.14
N ILE A 28 -1.36 -5.33 -6.06
CA ILE A 28 -0.68 -4.06 -5.76
C ILE A 28 -0.03 -4.08 -4.37
N LEU A 29 -0.68 -4.69 -3.38
CA LEU A 29 -0.16 -4.83 -2.02
C LEU A 29 0.64 -6.12 -1.80
N MET A 30 0.68 -7.01 -2.81
CA MET A 30 1.32 -8.32 -2.70
C MET A 30 2.83 -8.27 -2.52
N GLY A 31 3.48 -7.17 -2.91
CA GLY A 31 4.93 -7.03 -2.86
C GLY A 31 5.54 -7.32 -1.49
N ALA A 32 4.83 -6.98 -0.42
CA ALA A 32 5.21 -7.25 0.96
C ALA A 32 4.39 -8.41 1.57
N ALA A 33 3.08 -8.41 1.38
CA ALA A 33 2.13 -9.24 2.12
C ALA A 33 2.41 -10.76 2.03
N ALA A 34 2.75 -11.27 0.84
CA ALA A 34 2.94 -12.71 0.64
C ALA A 34 4.26 -13.25 1.22
N VAL A 35 5.28 -12.41 1.37
CA VAL A 35 6.66 -12.84 1.71
C VAL A 35 7.05 -12.45 3.14
N ALA A 36 6.34 -11.50 3.76
CA ALA A 36 6.65 -11.03 5.10
C ALA A 36 6.78 -12.18 6.15
N PRO A 37 5.93 -13.22 6.15
CA PRO A 37 6.08 -14.33 7.10
C PRO A 37 7.35 -15.19 6.89
N SER A 38 7.98 -15.18 5.71
CA SER A 38 9.15 -16.01 5.40
C SER A 38 10.49 -15.31 5.62
N LEU A 39 10.51 -14.06 6.10
CA LEU A 39 11.76 -13.29 6.24
C LEU A 39 12.79 -13.98 7.13
N ASN A 40 12.37 -14.52 8.28
CA ASN A 40 13.28 -15.25 9.18
C ASN A 40 13.92 -16.46 8.49
N GLY A 41 13.13 -17.28 7.79
CA GLY A 41 13.67 -18.42 7.05
C GLY A 41 14.62 -18.02 5.92
N ILE A 42 14.40 -16.85 5.29
CA ILE A 42 15.33 -16.31 4.27
C ILE A 42 16.63 -15.83 4.92
N GLU A 43 16.55 -15.20 6.11
CA GLU A 43 17.72 -14.77 6.86
C GLU A 43 18.61 -15.95 7.23
N GLU A 44 18.01 -17.03 7.73
CA GLU A 44 18.70 -18.27 8.09
C GLU A 44 19.33 -18.97 6.87
N GLU A 45 18.59 -19.09 5.75
CA GLU A 45 19.05 -19.77 4.53
C GLU A 45 20.28 -19.11 3.91
N PHE A 46 20.28 -17.77 3.80
CA PHE A 46 21.36 -17.05 3.14
C PHE A 46 22.42 -16.53 4.11
N GLY A 47 22.23 -16.68 5.42
CA GLY A 47 23.11 -16.06 6.42
C GLY A 47 23.20 -14.53 6.23
N ALA A 48 22.13 -13.93 5.69
CA ALA A 48 22.09 -12.51 5.36
C ALA A 48 21.81 -11.70 6.63
N GLY A 49 22.44 -10.54 6.74
CA GLY A 49 22.12 -9.62 7.84
C GLY A 49 20.69 -9.08 7.72
N LYS A 50 20.11 -8.71 8.85
CA LYS A 50 18.74 -8.19 9.02
C LYS A 50 18.36 -7.14 7.96
N PHE A 51 19.26 -6.21 7.69
CA PHE A 51 19.06 -5.15 6.70
C PHE A 51 18.77 -5.68 5.29
N LEU A 52 19.55 -6.66 4.80
CA LEU A 52 19.35 -7.24 3.46
C LEU A 52 18.03 -8.01 3.38
N THR A 53 17.69 -8.71 4.47
CA THR A 53 16.44 -9.47 4.54
C THR A 53 15.23 -8.55 4.56
N SER A 54 15.26 -7.46 5.31
CA SER A 54 14.19 -6.45 5.34
C SER A 54 14.00 -5.74 4.00
N MET A 55 15.08 -5.60 3.21
CA MET A 55 14.99 -5.05 1.85
C MET A 55 14.12 -5.91 0.91
N ILE A 56 13.91 -7.18 1.19
CA ILE A 56 13.09 -8.07 0.35
C ILE A 56 11.65 -7.56 0.23
N ILE A 57 11.09 -6.98 1.29
CA ILE A 57 9.74 -6.42 1.27
C ILE A 57 9.70 -4.91 1.07
N THR A 58 10.78 -4.19 1.36
CA THR A 58 10.80 -2.73 1.24
C THR A 58 11.37 -2.23 -0.08
N LEU A 59 12.22 -3.00 -0.76
CA LEU A 59 12.77 -2.65 -2.06
C LEU A 59 11.71 -2.55 -3.17
N PRO A 60 10.66 -3.40 -3.23
CA PRO A 60 9.53 -3.18 -4.13
C PRO A 60 8.87 -1.81 -3.92
N ALA A 61 8.71 -1.35 -2.66
CA ALA A 61 8.15 -0.04 -2.37
C ALA A 61 9.04 1.10 -2.90
N LEU A 62 10.36 1.00 -2.75
CA LEU A 62 11.30 1.95 -3.36
C LEU A 62 11.13 1.98 -4.89
N SER A 63 11.04 0.82 -5.53
CA SER A 63 10.83 0.74 -6.99
C SER A 63 9.52 1.39 -7.41
N VAL A 64 8.42 1.17 -6.67
CA VAL A 64 7.14 1.84 -6.92
C VAL A 64 7.27 3.35 -6.77
N ALA A 65 8.00 3.83 -5.76
CA ALA A 65 8.25 5.26 -5.55
C ALA A 65 8.99 5.88 -6.75
N LEU A 66 10.02 5.20 -7.26
CA LEU A 66 10.86 5.69 -8.35
C LEU A 66 10.15 5.59 -9.73
N PHE A 67 9.45 4.49 -9.97
CA PHE A 67 8.90 4.18 -11.29
C PHE A 67 7.40 4.48 -11.43
N GLY A 68 6.68 4.82 -10.38
CA GLY A 68 5.25 5.12 -10.45
C GLY A 68 4.91 6.24 -11.45
N PHE A 69 5.65 7.34 -11.42
CA PHE A 69 5.49 8.44 -12.38
C PHE A 69 5.99 8.09 -13.80
N PRO A 70 7.20 7.53 -14.00
CA PRO A 70 7.65 7.07 -15.32
C PRO A 70 6.71 6.07 -15.99
N MET A 71 6.06 5.19 -15.22
CA MET A 71 5.09 4.22 -15.76
C MET A 71 3.85 4.87 -16.35
N GLY A 72 3.40 6.01 -15.82
CA GLY A 72 2.34 6.81 -16.43
C GLY A 72 2.75 7.29 -17.84
N SER A 73 3.92 7.89 -17.95
CA SER A 73 4.46 8.35 -19.23
C SER A 73 4.72 7.19 -20.22
N PHE A 74 5.10 6.04 -19.73
CA PHE A 74 5.27 4.83 -20.54
C PHE A 74 3.92 4.32 -21.07
N ALA A 75 2.88 4.33 -20.22
CA ALA A 75 1.51 3.97 -20.61
C ALA A 75 0.94 4.92 -21.68
N ASP A 76 1.27 6.20 -21.62
CA ASP A 76 0.85 7.19 -22.63
C ASP A 76 1.51 6.92 -23.99
N ARG A 77 2.74 6.37 -24.01
CA ARG A 77 3.49 6.10 -25.27
C ARG A 77 3.12 4.80 -25.96
N ILE A 78 3.01 3.70 -25.20
CA ILE A 78 2.81 2.36 -25.78
C ILE A 78 1.37 1.85 -25.67
N GLY A 79 0.52 2.56 -24.93
CA GLY A 79 -0.85 2.20 -24.62
C GLY A 79 -1.01 1.64 -23.21
N THR A 80 -2.08 2.03 -22.56
CA THR A 80 -2.34 1.67 -21.14
C THR A 80 -2.61 0.18 -20.99
N ALA A 81 -3.34 -0.45 -21.92
CA ALA A 81 -3.62 -1.88 -21.89
C ALA A 81 -2.34 -2.72 -22.09
N ARG A 82 -1.45 -2.29 -22.99
CA ARG A 82 -0.16 -2.97 -23.20
C ARG A 82 0.74 -2.84 -21.98
N THR A 83 0.83 -1.64 -21.38
CA THR A 83 1.58 -1.41 -20.14
C THR A 83 1.06 -2.30 -19.02
N PHE A 84 -0.26 -2.41 -18.87
CA PHE A 84 -0.90 -3.30 -17.89
C PHE A 84 -0.48 -4.77 -18.07
N MET A 85 -0.56 -5.29 -19.29
CA MET A 85 -0.20 -6.69 -19.60
C MET A 85 1.30 -6.95 -19.41
N LEU A 86 2.18 -6.05 -19.87
CA LEU A 86 3.62 -6.16 -19.67
C LEU A 86 3.97 -6.13 -18.16
N SER A 87 3.33 -5.28 -17.41
CA SER A 87 3.54 -5.17 -15.96
C SER A 87 3.10 -6.43 -15.22
N LEU A 88 1.97 -7.04 -15.61
CA LEU A 88 1.53 -8.35 -15.08
C LEU A 88 2.51 -9.46 -15.43
N ALA A 89 3.06 -9.47 -16.63
CA ALA A 89 4.07 -10.45 -17.04
C ALA A 89 5.36 -10.29 -16.21
N VAL A 90 5.87 -9.07 -16.08
CA VAL A 90 7.04 -8.75 -15.24
C VAL A 90 6.80 -9.17 -13.79
N PHE A 91 5.64 -8.81 -13.22
CA PHE A 91 5.25 -9.20 -11.87
C PHE A 91 5.27 -10.72 -11.67
N SER A 92 4.67 -11.48 -12.59
CA SER A 92 4.57 -12.94 -12.48
C SER A 92 5.93 -13.62 -12.64
N VAL A 93 6.67 -13.27 -13.68
CA VAL A 93 7.97 -13.89 -13.99
C VAL A 93 8.98 -13.63 -12.87
N PHE A 94 9.18 -12.36 -12.51
CA PHE A 94 10.15 -12.01 -11.48
C PHE A 94 9.65 -12.33 -10.07
N GLY A 95 8.32 -12.40 -9.86
CA GLY A 95 7.74 -12.90 -8.63
C GLY A 95 8.10 -14.36 -8.38
N VAL A 96 7.83 -15.22 -9.34
CA VAL A 96 8.13 -16.66 -9.28
C VAL A 96 9.64 -16.91 -9.31
N ALA A 97 10.43 -16.07 -9.99
CA ALA A 97 11.90 -16.22 -10.02
C ALA A 97 12.52 -16.20 -8.62
N GLY A 98 11.89 -15.56 -7.63
CA GLY A 98 12.32 -15.61 -6.24
C GLY A 98 12.32 -17.02 -5.63
N TYR A 99 11.48 -17.93 -6.11
CA TYR A 99 11.47 -19.33 -5.68
C TYR A 99 12.78 -20.07 -6.01
N PHE A 100 13.43 -19.69 -7.11
CA PHE A 100 14.66 -20.30 -7.61
C PHE A 100 15.92 -19.51 -7.20
N ALA A 101 15.82 -18.68 -6.18
CA ALA A 101 16.93 -17.81 -5.78
C ALA A 101 18.01 -18.63 -5.03
N ASP A 102 19.23 -18.63 -5.55
CA ASP A 102 20.41 -19.24 -4.93
C ASP A 102 21.28 -18.19 -4.22
N SER A 103 20.89 -16.92 -4.24
CA SER A 103 21.61 -15.80 -3.65
C SER A 103 20.67 -14.70 -3.22
N ILE A 104 20.99 -14.07 -2.07
CA ILE A 104 20.24 -12.90 -1.57
C ILE A 104 20.25 -11.75 -2.60
N TRP A 105 21.34 -11.54 -3.33
CA TRP A 105 21.45 -10.49 -4.34
C TRP A 105 20.53 -10.73 -5.54
N PHE A 106 20.43 -11.99 -6.00
CA PHE A 106 19.46 -12.35 -7.03
C PHE A 106 18.03 -12.14 -6.54
N LEU A 107 17.74 -12.54 -5.31
CA LEU A 107 16.43 -12.32 -4.71
C LEU A 107 16.10 -10.84 -4.63
N LEU A 108 17.01 -9.98 -4.17
CA LEU A 108 16.81 -8.52 -4.12
C LEU A 108 16.61 -7.92 -5.52
N ALA A 109 17.37 -8.38 -6.52
CA ALA A 109 17.16 -7.94 -7.91
C ALA A 109 15.76 -8.28 -8.40
N THR A 110 15.26 -9.49 -8.12
CA THR A 110 13.86 -9.85 -8.47
C THR A 110 12.85 -8.96 -7.75
N ARG A 111 13.11 -8.59 -6.48
CA ARG A 111 12.24 -7.69 -5.69
C ARG A 111 12.19 -6.27 -6.26
N PHE A 112 13.33 -5.76 -6.72
CA PHE A 112 13.39 -4.47 -7.38
C PHE A 112 12.55 -4.46 -8.68
N VAL A 113 12.73 -5.49 -9.52
CA VAL A 113 12.01 -5.60 -10.80
C VAL A 113 10.51 -5.82 -10.59
N ILE A 114 10.11 -6.61 -9.58
CA ILE A 114 8.68 -6.81 -9.28
C ILE A 114 8.01 -5.50 -8.86
N GLY A 115 8.72 -4.61 -8.15
CA GLY A 115 8.23 -3.29 -7.80
C GLY A 115 7.94 -2.42 -9.03
N ILE A 116 8.75 -2.52 -10.10
CA ILE A 116 8.46 -1.88 -11.40
C ILE A 116 7.15 -2.44 -11.99
N GLY A 117 6.96 -3.77 -11.91
CA GLY A 117 5.69 -4.41 -12.31
C GLY A 117 4.49 -3.89 -11.52
N ILE A 118 4.62 -3.80 -10.19
CA ILE A 118 3.56 -3.27 -9.31
C ILE A 118 3.24 -1.81 -9.64
N ALA A 119 4.25 -0.97 -9.89
CA ALA A 119 4.07 0.42 -10.30
C ALA A 119 3.24 0.52 -11.59
N GLY A 120 3.56 -0.31 -12.59
CA GLY A 120 2.83 -0.35 -13.85
C GLY A 120 1.41 -0.90 -13.71
N ILE A 121 1.18 -1.96 -12.91
CA ILE A 121 -0.16 -2.49 -12.61
C ILE A 121 -1.01 -1.41 -11.94
N SER A 122 -0.50 -0.76 -10.90
CA SER A 122 -1.22 0.27 -10.14
C SER A 122 -1.63 1.45 -11.03
N THR A 123 -0.67 1.99 -11.77
CA THR A 123 -0.89 3.15 -12.67
C THR A 123 -1.87 2.81 -13.77
N SER A 124 -1.66 1.66 -14.46
CA SER A 124 -2.50 1.25 -15.58
C SER A 124 -3.91 0.86 -15.15
N THR A 125 -4.08 0.18 -14.01
CA THR A 125 -5.41 -0.19 -13.48
C THR A 125 -6.23 1.06 -13.21
N THR A 126 -5.67 2.05 -12.55
CA THR A 126 -6.35 3.31 -12.23
C THR A 126 -6.73 4.07 -13.52
N ALA A 127 -5.81 4.13 -14.49
CA ALA A 127 -6.06 4.78 -15.78
C ALA A 127 -7.16 4.05 -16.59
N LEU A 128 -7.12 2.72 -16.67
CA LEU A 128 -8.14 1.92 -17.37
C LEU A 128 -9.52 2.05 -16.73
N ILE A 129 -9.60 2.05 -15.40
CA ILE A 129 -10.87 2.33 -14.71
C ILE A 129 -11.39 3.72 -15.09
N GLY A 130 -10.53 4.72 -15.16
CA GLY A 130 -10.87 6.07 -15.61
C GLY A 130 -11.38 6.13 -17.05
N MET A 131 -10.78 5.35 -17.95
CA MET A 131 -11.14 5.29 -19.37
C MET A 131 -12.44 4.51 -19.63
N TYR A 132 -12.67 3.43 -18.85
CA TYR A 132 -13.78 2.51 -19.08
C TYR A 132 -15.07 2.91 -18.40
N TYR A 133 -14.99 3.59 -17.25
CA TYR A 133 -16.14 3.91 -16.43
C TYR A 133 -16.25 5.42 -16.17
N SER A 134 -17.48 5.94 -16.05
CA SER A 134 -17.75 7.35 -15.79
C SER A 134 -18.82 7.53 -14.70
N GLY A 135 -18.89 8.71 -14.09
CA GLY A 135 -19.91 9.07 -13.11
C GLY A 135 -19.96 8.14 -11.89
N GLU A 136 -21.15 7.71 -11.51
CA GLU A 136 -21.37 6.83 -10.33
C GLU A 136 -20.82 5.43 -10.53
N GLU A 137 -20.78 4.93 -11.75
CA GLU A 137 -20.21 3.62 -12.04
C GLU A 137 -18.69 3.60 -11.76
N ARG A 138 -17.97 4.67 -12.17
CA ARG A 138 -16.54 4.84 -11.86
C ARG A 138 -16.28 4.83 -10.35
N LYS A 139 -17.08 5.58 -9.59
CA LYS A 139 -16.97 5.59 -8.11
C LYS A 139 -17.18 4.20 -7.51
N ARG A 140 -18.17 3.47 -8.02
CA ARG A 140 -18.45 2.10 -7.60
C ARG A 140 -17.29 1.16 -7.89
N VAL A 141 -16.70 1.22 -9.10
CA VAL A 141 -15.57 0.36 -9.48
C VAL A 141 -14.32 0.69 -8.67
N ILE A 142 -14.03 1.98 -8.40
CA ILE A 142 -12.93 2.39 -7.51
C ILE A 142 -13.15 1.87 -6.08
N GLY A 143 -14.38 1.94 -5.57
CA GLY A 143 -14.72 1.34 -4.27
C GLY A 143 -14.51 -0.16 -4.23
N MET A 144 -14.88 -0.88 -5.30
CA MET A 144 -14.61 -2.32 -5.46
C MET A 144 -13.11 -2.61 -5.55
N GLN A 145 -12.34 -1.80 -6.29
CA GLN A 145 -10.88 -1.89 -6.37
C GLN A 145 -10.25 -1.85 -4.98
N SER A 146 -10.62 -0.87 -4.17
CA SER A 146 -10.11 -0.75 -2.79
C SER A 146 -10.49 -1.95 -1.92
N ALA A 147 -11.70 -2.49 -2.07
CA ALA A 147 -12.14 -3.69 -1.37
C ALA A 147 -11.32 -4.93 -1.79
N PHE A 148 -11.08 -5.11 -3.10
CA PHE A 148 -10.26 -6.21 -3.62
C PHE A 148 -8.80 -6.11 -3.16
N MET A 149 -8.23 -4.90 -3.11
CA MET A 149 -6.89 -4.68 -2.53
C MET A 149 -6.83 -5.16 -1.07
N GLY A 150 -7.82 -4.78 -0.24
CA GLY A 150 -7.86 -5.18 1.17
C GLY A 150 -8.06 -6.68 1.36
N VAL A 151 -9.03 -7.28 0.65
CA VAL A 151 -9.26 -8.74 0.69
C VAL A 151 -8.04 -9.50 0.18
N GLY A 152 -7.42 -9.00 -0.91
CA GLY A 152 -6.20 -9.58 -1.46
C GLY A 152 -5.05 -9.59 -0.45
N CYS A 153 -4.83 -8.49 0.25
CA CYS A 153 -3.80 -8.38 1.28
C CYS A 153 -3.99 -9.46 2.36
N VAL A 154 -5.19 -9.54 2.95
CA VAL A 154 -5.52 -10.54 3.98
C VAL A 154 -5.34 -11.97 3.50
N CYS A 155 -5.86 -12.31 2.31
CA CYS A 155 -5.73 -13.66 1.75
C CYS A 155 -4.27 -14.03 1.47
N LEU A 156 -3.48 -13.06 0.98
CA LEU A 156 -2.09 -13.29 0.61
C LEU A 156 -1.16 -13.37 1.83
N GLU A 157 -1.44 -12.63 2.90
CA GLU A 157 -0.71 -12.72 4.17
C GLU A 157 -0.92 -14.10 4.82
N ILE A 158 -2.17 -14.58 4.86
CA ILE A 158 -2.48 -15.92 5.39
C ILE A 158 -1.87 -17.01 4.51
N ALA A 159 -2.03 -16.93 3.18
CA ALA A 159 -1.44 -17.88 2.25
C ALA A 159 0.09 -17.89 2.33
N GLY A 160 0.70 -16.71 2.44
CA GLY A 160 2.14 -16.54 2.63
C GLY A 160 2.63 -17.24 3.90
N GLY A 161 1.93 -17.06 5.02
CA GLY A 161 2.25 -17.73 6.28
C GLY A 161 2.17 -19.26 6.19
N ILE A 162 1.08 -19.80 5.61
CA ILE A 162 0.91 -21.26 5.42
C ILE A 162 2.03 -21.83 4.54
N LEU A 163 2.39 -21.14 3.48
CA LEU A 163 3.44 -21.60 2.57
C LEU A 163 4.84 -21.43 3.16
N ALA A 164 5.06 -20.43 4.00
CA ALA A 164 6.32 -20.22 4.71
C ALA A 164 6.62 -21.32 5.74
N ASP A 165 5.59 -21.94 6.32
CA ASP A 165 5.76 -23.11 7.20
C ASP A 165 6.26 -24.34 6.42
N ILE A 166 6.11 -24.40 5.09
CA ILE A 166 6.62 -25.49 4.24
C ILE A 166 8.11 -25.26 3.94
N ALA A 167 8.43 -24.11 3.38
CA ALA A 167 9.81 -23.64 3.14
C ALA A 167 9.80 -22.14 2.84
N TRP A 168 10.91 -21.46 3.13
CA TRP A 168 11.08 -20.02 2.96
C TRP A 168 10.80 -19.52 1.53
N ASN A 169 11.06 -20.35 0.50
CA ASN A 169 10.91 -19.99 -0.91
C ASN A 169 9.51 -20.27 -1.49
N VAL A 170 8.71 -21.13 -0.86
CA VAL A 170 7.39 -21.54 -1.38
C VAL A 170 6.40 -20.36 -1.52
N PRO A 171 6.37 -19.34 -0.65
CA PRO A 171 5.51 -18.16 -0.82
C PRO A 171 5.71 -17.42 -2.15
N PHE A 172 6.90 -17.50 -2.76
CA PHE A 172 7.15 -16.85 -4.06
C PHE A 172 6.32 -17.45 -5.20
N LEU A 173 5.84 -18.69 -5.07
CA LEU A 173 4.95 -19.32 -6.06
C LEU A 173 3.56 -18.64 -6.13
N ILE A 174 3.14 -17.92 -5.09
CA ILE A 174 1.87 -17.17 -5.11
C ILE A 174 1.86 -16.14 -6.24
N TYR A 175 3.02 -15.59 -6.62
CA TYR A 175 3.12 -14.61 -7.70
C TYR A 175 2.70 -15.17 -9.07
N ALA A 176 2.65 -16.50 -9.22
CA ALA A 176 2.10 -17.15 -10.41
C ALA A 176 0.61 -16.82 -10.65
N ILE A 177 -0.12 -16.34 -9.62
CA ILE A 177 -1.52 -15.87 -9.77
C ILE A 177 -1.63 -14.72 -10.79
N GLY A 178 -0.56 -14.01 -11.06
CA GLY A 178 -0.54 -12.98 -12.11
C GLY A 178 -0.73 -13.56 -13.52
N VAL A 179 -0.37 -14.84 -13.76
CA VAL A 179 -0.52 -15.49 -15.08
C VAL A 179 -1.99 -15.64 -15.48
N PRO A 180 -2.89 -16.25 -14.68
CA PRO A 180 -4.31 -16.32 -15.02
C PRO A 180 -4.93 -14.91 -15.14
N ILE A 181 -4.49 -13.92 -14.34
CA ILE A 181 -4.96 -12.54 -14.47
C ILE A 181 -4.49 -11.94 -15.81
N LEU A 182 -3.26 -12.19 -16.22
CA LEU A 182 -2.72 -11.78 -17.53
C LEU A 182 -3.52 -12.39 -18.68
N LEU A 183 -3.85 -13.68 -18.61
CA LEU A 183 -4.69 -14.35 -19.61
C LEU A 183 -6.09 -13.71 -19.65
N LEU A 184 -6.71 -13.48 -18.51
CA LEU A 184 -8.00 -12.80 -18.42
C LEU A 184 -7.93 -11.37 -19.01
N ALA A 185 -6.85 -10.65 -18.74
CA ALA A 185 -6.60 -9.31 -19.26
C ALA A 185 -6.44 -9.30 -20.79
N SER A 186 -5.76 -10.28 -21.36
CA SER A 186 -5.51 -10.37 -22.83
C SER A 186 -6.82 -10.50 -23.63
N TYR A 187 -7.84 -11.12 -23.05
CA TYR A 187 -9.17 -11.24 -23.65
C TYR A 187 -10.10 -10.05 -23.33
N GLY A 188 -9.94 -9.47 -22.12
CA GLY A 188 -10.89 -8.49 -21.58
C GLY A 188 -10.45 -7.03 -21.68
N ILE A 189 -9.17 -6.73 -21.89
CA ILE A 189 -8.64 -5.36 -21.82
C ILE A 189 -8.12 -4.90 -23.17
N ARG A 190 -8.49 -3.68 -23.57
CA ARG A 190 -8.05 -3.05 -24.83
C ARG A 190 -7.77 -1.57 -24.59
N ASP A 191 -6.87 -1.01 -25.40
CA ASP A 191 -6.65 0.44 -25.40
C ASP A 191 -7.87 1.16 -25.96
N VAL A 192 -8.34 2.14 -25.19
CA VAL A 192 -9.41 3.07 -25.59
C VAL A 192 -8.81 4.47 -25.56
N ARG A 193 -9.13 5.30 -26.54
CA ARG A 193 -8.70 6.71 -26.55
C ARG A 193 -9.20 7.41 -25.27
N PRO A 194 -8.33 8.16 -24.57
CA PRO A 194 -8.76 8.94 -23.42
C PRO A 194 -9.92 9.86 -23.83
N ARG A 195 -11.03 9.80 -23.11
CA ARG A 195 -12.05 10.85 -23.22
C ARG A 195 -11.44 12.13 -22.68
N SER A 196 -11.51 13.21 -23.45
CA SER A 196 -11.33 14.55 -22.91
C SER A 196 -12.42 14.76 -21.85
N PHE A 197 -12.06 14.64 -20.59
CA PHE A 197 -12.96 14.99 -19.50
C PHE A 197 -13.06 16.51 -19.46
N ASP A 198 -14.18 17.01 -19.87
CA ASP A 198 -14.64 18.30 -19.41
C ASP A 198 -15.04 18.09 -17.93
N ASP A 199 -14.09 18.32 -17.03
CA ASP A 199 -14.37 18.44 -15.60
C ASP A 199 -15.21 19.69 -15.47
N GLY A 200 -16.55 19.51 -15.60
CA GLY A 200 -17.51 20.58 -15.40
C GLY A 200 -17.10 21.36 -14.14
N GLY A 201 -16.70 22.59 -14.34
CA GLY A 201 -16.04 23.45 -13.39
C GLY A 201 -16.75 23.50 -12.03
N MET A 202 -16.42 22.58 -11.14
CA MET A 202 -16.68 22.80 -9.73
C MET A 202 -15.75 23.94 -9.30
N GLU A 203 -16.32 25.10 -9.01
CA GLU A 203 -15.65 26.16 -8.29
C GLU A 203 -15.10 25.57 -6.99
N ARG A 204 -13.81 25.22 -6.99
CA ARG A 204 -13.12 24.78 -5.79
C ARG A 204 -12.77 26.02 -5.00
N GLN A 205 -13.37 26.12 -3.81
CA GLN A 205 -13.01 27.15 -2.83
C GLN A 205 -11.50 27.18 -2.64
N GLU A 206 -10.88 28.34 -2.81
CA GLU A 206 -9.48 28.55 -2.50
C GLU A 206 -9.25 28.27 -1.01
N MET A 207 -8.52 27.20 -0.70
CA MET A 207 -8.16 26.88 0.68
C MET A 207 -7.02 27.80 1.14
N PRO A 208 -7.20 28.60 2.18
CA PRO A 208 -6.10 29.33 2.79
C PRO A 208 -5.06 28.34 3.32
N HIS A 209 -3.76 28.70 3.15
CA HIS A 209 -2.62 27.86 3.55
C HIS A 209 -2.52 26.46 2.87
N ARG A 210 -3.07 26.30 1.69
CA ARG A 210 -3.09 25.10 0.88
C ARG A 210 -1.75 24.35 0.83
N ARG A 211 -0.64 25.06 0.59
CA ARG A 211 0.70 24.46 0.52
C ARG A 211 1.12 23.84 1.85
N SER A 212 0.83 24.50 2.97
CA SER A 212 1.16 23.99 4.30
C SER A 212 0.35 22.74 4.67
N VAL A 213 -0.93 22.71 4.29
CA VAL A 213 -1.79 21.53 4.51
C VAL A 213 -1.31 20.34 3.68
N MET A 214 -0.96 20.58 2.41
CA MET A 214 -0.40 19.53 1.55
C MET A 214 0.94 19.00 2.09
N ALA A 215 1.84 19.89 2.51
CA ALA A 215 3.12 19.49 3.11
C ALA A 215 2.91 18.66 4.39
N LEU A 216 1.99 19.08 5.26
CA LEU A 216 1.62 18.31 6.45
C LEU A 216 1.09 16.91 6.09
N CYS A 217 0.23 16.78 5.07
CA CYS A 217 -0.29 15.51 4.61
C CYS A 217 0.83 14.60 4.06
N TYR A 218 1.79 15.14 3.31
CA TYR A 218 2.93 14.36 2.81
C TYR A 218 3.85 13.89 3.94
N VAL A 219 4.17 14.76 4.89
CA VAL A 219 4.98 14.36 6.05
C VAL A 219 4.22 13.34 6.91
N ALA A 220 2.92 13.54 7.12
CA ALA A 220 2.11 12.61 7.89
C ALA A 220 2.03 11.22 7.24
N ILE A 221 1.84 11.11 5.92
CA ILE A 221 1.82 9.80 5.26
C ILE A 221 3.18 9.13 5.25
N PHE A 222 4.27 9.88 5.10
CA PHE A 222 5.64 9.35 5.22
C PHE A 222 5.85 8.71 6.59
N VAL A 223 5.59 9.46 7.67
CA VAL A 223 5.77 8.97 9.05
C VAL A 223 4.81 7.82 9.36
N ALA A 224 3.55 7.90 8.92
CA ALA A 224 2.56 6.85 9.15
C ALA A 224 2.96 5.52 8.49
N MET A 225 3.49 5.58 7.26
CA MET A 225 3.98 4.39 6.55
C MET A 225 5.29 3.87 7.13
N PHE A 226 6.19 4.76 7.54
CA PHE A 226 7.41 4.40 8.25
C PHE A 226 7.07 3.59 9.52
N VAL A 227 6.19 4.09 10.37
CA VAL A 227 5.79 3.43 11.61
C VAL A 227 5.02 2.13 11.32
N MET A 228 4.10 2.13 10.35
CA MET A 228 3.34 0.94 9.98
C MET A 228 4.24 -0.19 9.48
N PHE A 229 5.21 0.11 8.58
CA PHE A 229 6.07 -0.92 7.98
C PHE A 229 7.11 -1.50 8.94
N THR A 230 7.36 -0.85 10.07
CA THR A 230 8.14 -1.44 11.18
C THR A 230 7.56 -2.80 11.61
N ILE A 231 6.24 -2.99 11.52
CA ILE A 231 5.57 -4.24 11.91
C ILE A 231 5.82 -5.37 10.92
N PRO A 232 5.39 -5.33 9.63
CA PRO A 232 5.52 -6.47 8.72
C PRO A 232 6.97 -6.81 8.40
N VAL A 233 7.90 -5.85 8.46
CA VAL A 233 9.34 -6.08 8.26
C VAL A 233 9.92 -6.95 9.36
N ASN A 234 9.49 -6.78 10.60
CA ASN A 234 10.09 -7.40 11.77
C ASN A 234 9.23 -8.50 12.42
N MET A 235 7.99 -8.70 11.93
CA MET A 235 7.03 -9.58 12.59
C MET A 235 7.41 -11.05 12.54
N SER A 236 8.04 -11.50 11.44
CA SER A 236 8.50 -12.89 11.30
C SER A 236 9.47 -13.26 12.40
N ASP A 237 10.53 -12.46 12.59
CA ASP A 237 11.56 -12.72 13.60
C ASP A 237 11.02 -12.53 15.02
N TYR A 238 10.20 -11.48 15.21
CA TYR A 238 9.56 -11.21 16.49
C TYR A 238 8.71 -12.39 16.98
N LEU A 239 7.91 -13.00 16.08
CA LEU A 239 7.07 -14.14 16.42
C LEU A 239 7.84 -15.46 16.50
N THR A 240 8.91 -15.64 15.72
CA THR A 240 9.81 -16.81 15.82
C THR A 240 10.44 -16.90 17.21
N ARG A 241 10.85 -15.76 17.81
CA ARG A 241 11.36 -15.73 19.20
C ARG A 241 10.34 -16.19 20.25
N MET A 242 9.05 -16.13 19.91
CA MET A 242 7.96 -16.57 20.76
C MET A 242 7.49 -17.99 20.43
N ASP A 243 8.24 -18.76 19.62
CA ASP A 243 7.89 -20.11 19.13
C ASP A 243 6.51 -20.16 18.40
N VAL A 244 6.18 -19.07 17.69
CA VAL A 244 4.91 -18.96 16.93
C VAL A 244 5.14 -19.32 15.46
N SER A 245 4.25 -20.15 14.89
CA SER A 245 4.34 -20.58 13.47
C SER A 245 4.18 -19.44 12.47
N MET A 246 4.74 -19.60 11.26
CA MET A 246 4.62 -18.61 10.19
C MET A 246 3.18 -18.47 9.69
N THR A 247 2.36 -19.52 9.78
CA THR A 247 0.90 -19.43 9.54
C THR A 247 0.25 -18.41 10.49
N LEU A 248 0.57 -18.44 11.77
CA LEU A 248 0.05 -17.46 12.73
C LEU A 248 0.62 -16.06 12.48
N CYS A 249 1.87 -15.94 12.02
CA CYS A 249 2.43 -14.67 11.58
C CYS A 249 1.58 -14.05 10.45
N GLY A 250 1.25 -14.83 9.42
CA GLY A 250 0.37 -14.39 8.34
C GLY A 250 -1.03 -13.97 8.82
N ILE A 251 -1.62 -14.72 9.75
CA ILE A 251 -2.92 -14.39 10.35
C ILE A 251 -2.85 -13.09 11.14
N VAL A 252 -1.79 -12.90 11.93
CA VAL A 252 -1.58 -11.70 12.72
C VAL A 252 -1.42 -10.46 11.81
N LEU A 253 -0.66 -10.55 10.73
CA LEU A 253 -0.58 -9.48 9.74
C LEU A 253 -1.92 -9.21 9.07
N ALA A 254 -2.70 -10.25 8.75
CA ALA A 254 -4.04 -10.12 8.18
C ALA A 254 -5.03 -9.41 9.13
N ILE A 255 -4.84 -9.48 10.45
CA ILE A 255 -5.61 -8.68 11.44
C ILE A 255 -5.41 -7.18 11.17
N MET A 256 -4.18 -6.74 10.88
CA MET A 256 -3.88 -5.33 10.57
C MET A 256 -4.65 -4.85 9.33
N GLY A 257 -4.56 -5.60 8.22
CA GLY A 257 -5.28 -5.27 6.99
C GLY A 257 -6.79 -5.27 7.16
N THR A 258 -7.32 -6.25 7.90
CA THR A 258 -8.75 -6.33 8.21
C THR A 258 -9.23 -5.15 9.05
N ALA A 259 -8.51 -4.81 10.12
CA ALA A 259 -8.83 -3.66 10.97
C ALA A 259 -8.80 -2.34 10.19
N GLN A 260 -7.80 -2.17 9.32
CA GLN A 260 -7.72 -1.01 8.42
C GLN A 260 -8.92 -0.92 7.49
N ALA A 261 -9.32 -2.02 6.84
CA ALA A 261 -10.44 -2.05 5.91
C ALA A 261 -11.78 -1.75 6.60
N VAL A 262 -12.02 -2.37 7.76
CA VAL A 262 -13.25 -2.18 8.55
C VAL A 262 -13.35 -0.72 9.00
N VAL A 263 -12.31 -0.18 9.63
CA VAL A 263 -12.31 1.20 10.14
C VAL A 263 -12.41 2.21 9.01
N SER A 264 -11.71 2.02 7.90
CA SER A 264 -11.81 2.88 6.72
C SER A 264 -13.24 2.91 6.16
N SER A 265 -13.91 1.75 6.10
CA SER A 265 -15.28 1.64 5.62
C SER A 265 -16.28 2.33 6.56
N LEU A 266 -16.10 2.19 7.87
CA LEU A 266 -16.94 2.85 8.87
C LEU A 266 -16.72 4.37 8.87
N TYR A 267 -15.46 4.79 8.78
CA TYR A 267 -15.10 6.21 8.72
C TYR A 267 -15.67 6.90 7.47
N ALA A 268 -15.62 6.23 6.31
CA ALA A 268 -16.20 6.75 5.08
C ALA A 268 -17.73 6.93 5.16
N ARG A 269 -18.42 6.10 5.96
CA ARG A 269 -19.88 6.20 6.18
C ARG A 269 -20.25 7.22 7.25
N SER A 270 -19.33 7.60 8.11
CA SER A 270 -19.60 8.56 9.17
C SER A 270 -19.89 9.95 8.63
N LYS A 271 -21.05 10.53 9.00
CA LYS A 271 -21.40 11.91 8.69
C LYS A 271 -20.56 12.92 9.50
N ARG A 272 -20.02 12.50 10.64
CA ARG A 272 -19.19 13.31 11.54
C ARG A 272 -17.72 13.13 11.14
N ARG A 273 -17.21 14.02 10.33
CA ARG A 273 -15.78 14.02 9.99
C ARG A 273 -14.99 14.73 11.09
N MET A 274 -13.99 14.03 11.62
CA MET A 274 -13.02 14.63 12.52
C MET A 274 -12.16 15.64 11.75
N GLY A 275 -11.73 16.71 12.40
CA GLY A 275 -10.76 17.63 11.82
C GLY A 275 -9.40 16.93 11.61
N ILE A 276 -8.64 17.38 10.61
CA ILE A 276 -7.35 16.77 10.25
C ILE A 276 -6.38 16.65 11.42
N ALA A 277 -6.33 17.67 12.31
CA ALA A 277 -5.50 17.66 13.51
C ALA A 277 -5.88 16.54 14.48
N SER A 278 -7.19 16.33 14.69
CA SER A 278 -7.69 15.25 15.57
C SER A 278 -7.43 13.87 14.99
N VAL A 279 -7.53 13.72 13.66
CA VAL A 279 -7.24 12.45 12.97
C VAL A 279 -5.75 12.11 13.10
N PHE A 280 -4.86 13.08 12.92
CA PHE A 280 -3.43 12.85 13.06
C PHE A 280 -3.05 12.53 14.51
N LEU A 281 -3.60 13.29 15.47
CA LEU A 281 -3.38 13.00 16.89
C LEU A 281 -3.82 11.56 17.23
N LEU A 282 -5.06 11.20 16.91
CA LEU A 282 -5.59 9.87 17.21
C LEU A 282 -4.84 8.77 16.47
N GLY A 283 -4.57 8.96 15.16
CA GLY A 283 -3.89 7.97 14.33
C GLY A 283 -2.47 7.67 14.83
N PHE A 284 -1.65 8.71 15.05
CA PHE A 284 -0.30 8.51 15.54
C PHE A 284 -0.24 8.04 17.00
N LEU A 285 -1.21 8.41 17.85
CA LEU A 285 -1.31 7.84 19.20
C LEU A 285 -1.66 6.35 19.16
N LEU A 286 -2.56 5.94 18.28
CA LEU A 286 -2.88 4.51 18.11
C LEU A 286 -1.65 3.73 17.61
N GLN A 287 -0.89 4.28 16.65
CA GLN A 287 0.37 3.67 16.20
C GLN A 287 1.42 3.62 17.32
N ALA A 288 1.56 4.68 18.09
CA ALA A 288 2.48 4.73 19.23
C ALA A 288 2.14 3.68 20.29
N VAL A 289 0.88 3.59 20.69
CA VAL A 289 0.38 2.58 21.64
C VAL A 289 0.58 1.18 21.08
N SER A 290 0.32 0.97 19.79
CA SER A 290 0.58 -0.30 19.11
C SER A 290 2.03 -0.75 19.29
N LEU A 291 3.00 0.09 18.93
CA LEU A 291 4.42 -0.26 19.06
C LEU A 291 4.86 -0.42 20.52
N CYS A 292 4.36 0.41 21.44
CA CYS A 292 4.66 0.23 22.87
C CYS A 292 4.10 -1.08 23.45
N LEU A 293 2.95 -1.55 22.96
CA LEU A 293 2.39 -2.84 23.38
C LEU A 293 3.22 -4.03 22.90
N LEU A 294 3.89 -3.91 21.74
CA LEU A 294 4.78 -4.98 21.25
C LEU A 294 5.99 -5.20 22.18
N HIS A 295 6.38 -4.20 22.97
CA HIS A 295 7.44 -4.35 23.98
C HIS A 295 7.11 -5.41 25.06
N LEU A 296 5.84 -5.75 25.25
CA LEU A 296 5.43 -6.73 26.28
C LEU A 296 5.64 -8.20 25.87
N GLU A 297 6.05 -8.47 24.64
CA GLU A 297 6.37 -9.81 24.10
C GLU A 297 5.31 -10.88 24.44
N ASN A 298 4.03 -10.53 24.31
CA ASN A 298 2.91 -11.38 24.64
C ASN A 298 1.99 -11.54 23.42
N PHE A 299 1.77 -12.77 22.94
CA PHE A 299 1.03 -13.03 21.70
C PHE A 299 -0.40 -12.42 21.66
N PRO A 300 -1.29 -12.57 22.66
CA PRO A 300 -2.56 -11.88 22.70
C PRO A 300 -2.44 -10.35 22.63
N VAL A 301 -1.44 -9.78 23.30
CA VAL A 301 -1.19 -8.34 23.28
C VAL A 301 -0.68 -7.90 21.91
N THR A 302 0.14 -8.71 21.25
CA THR A 302 0.60 -8.50 19.88
C THR A 302 -0.57 -8.40 18.90
N CYS A 303 -1.57 -9.27 19.00
CA CYS A 303 -2.77 -9.21 18.17
C CYS A 303 -3.54 -7.89 18.36
N ILE A 304 -3.67 -7.43 19.60
CA ILE A 304 -4.31 -6.13 19.91
C ILE A 304 -3.48 -4.97 19.36
N ALA A 305 -2.16 -5.01 19.54
CA ALA A 305 -1.25 -3.99 19.06
C ALA A 305 -1.36 -3.80 17.54
N ILE A 306 -1.33 -4.89 16.80
CA ILE A 306 -1.41 -4.89 15.33
C ILE A 306 -2.78 -4.41 14.84
N MET A 307 -3.86 -4.80 15.54
CA MET A 307 -5.20 -4.30 15.26
C MET A 307 -5.26 -2.77 15.43
N LEU A 308 -4.67 -2.21 16.48
CA LEU A 308 -4.62 -0.76 16.71
C LEU A 308 -3.86 -0.03 15.59
N CYS A 309 -2.74 -0.59 15.11
CA CYS A 309 -2.01 -0.02 13.97
C CYS A 309 -2.87 0.00 12.70
N GLY A 310 -3.57 -1.10 12.40
CA GLY A 310 -4.52 -1.16 11.29
C GLY A 310 -5.64 -0.13 11.41
N MET A 311 -6.22 0.03 12.60
CA MET A 311 -7.26 1.04 12.87
C MET A 311 -6.74 2.46 12.62
N ALA A 312 -5.51 2.77 13.04
CA ALA A 312 -4.87 4.06 12.81
C ALA A 312 -4.81 4.40 11.32
N MET A 313 -4.33 3.46 10.51
CA MET A 313 -4.24 3.61 9.06
C MET A 313 -5.62 3.73 8.41
N GLY A 314 -6.63 3.02 8.96
CA GLY A 314 -8.00 3.07 8.49
C GLY A 314 -8.66 4.46 8.58
N ILE A 315 -8.24 5.31 9.51
CA ILE A 315 -8.71 6.71 9.61
C ILE A 315 -7.78 7.71 8.91
N MET A 316 -6.46 7.49 8.96
CA MET A 316 -5.47 8.44 8.44
C MET A 316 -5.45 8.47 6.92
N VAL A 317 -5.36 7.32 6.25
CA VAL A 317 -5.23 7.23 4.79
C VAL A 317 -6.39 7.92 4.06
N PRO A 318 -7.68 7.59 4.31
CA PRO A 318 -8.77 8.26 3.62
C PRO A 318 -8.85 9.76 3.93
N THR A 319 -8.45 10.19 5.13
CA THR A 319 -8.40 11.62 5.48
C THR A 319 -7.31 12.35 4.70
N ILE A 320 -6.11 11.78 4.60
CA ILE A 320 -4.99 12.36 3.85
C ILE A 320 -5.35 12.45 2.36
N VAL A 321 -5.83 11.34 1.78
CA VAL A 321 -6.21 11.29 0.36
C VAL A 321 -7.31 12.30 0.04
N SER A 322 -8.36 12.38 0.85
CA SER A 322 -9.45 13.35 0.63
C SER A 322 -8.96 14.80 0.78
N THR A 323 -8.10 15.08 1.77
CA THR A 323 -7.53 16.42 1.98
C THR A 323 -6.62 16.84 0.82
N LEU A 324 -5.74 15.96 0.36
CA LEU A 324 -4.88 16.21 -0.79
C LEU A 324 -5.68 16.43 -2.07
N SER A 325 -6.73 15.64 -2.30
CA SER A 325 -7.62 15.83 -3.44
C SER A 325 -8.32 17.20 -3.41
N MET A 326 -8.85 17.61 -2.26
CA MET A 326 -9.48 18.93 -2.08
C MET A 326 -8.47 20.07 -2.20
N ALA A 327 -7.24 19.88 -1.69
CA ALA A 327 -6.17 20.86 -1.76
C ALA A 327 -5.44 20.88 -3.11
N SER A 328 -5.71 20.00 -4.04
CA SER A 328 -5.07 19.96 -5.36
C SER A 328 -5.41 21.16 -6.23
N PRO A 329 -4.44 21.80 -6.93
CA PRO A 329 -4.74 22.76 -7.99
C PRO A 329 -5.59 22.10 -9.10
N ALA A 330 -6.45 22.88 -9.74
CA ALA A 330 -7.18 22.42 -10.91
C ALA A 330 -6.21 21.85 -11.95
N GLY A 331 -6.48 20.65 -12.47
CA GLY A 331 -5.62 19.96 -13.44
C GLY A 331 -4.31 19.36 -12.88
N SER A 332 -4.07 19.42 -11.56
CA SER A 332 -2.83 18.89 -10.94
C SER A 332 -3.08 17.71 -9.99
N GLU A 333 -4.29 17.16 -9.96
CA GLU A 333 -4.63 16.06 -9.04
C GLU A 333 -3.75 14.84 -9.22
N GLY A 334 -3.49 14.45 -10.47
CA GLY A 334 -2.62 13.32 -10.78
C GLY A 334 -1.20 13.52 -10.25
N LYS A 335 -0.63 14.74 -10.37
CA LYS A 335 0.69 15.07 -9.84
C LYS A 335 0.71 15.00 -8.32
N VAL A 336 -0.32 15.54 -7.66
CA VAL A 336 -0.43 15.52 -6.18
C VAL A 336 -0.55 14.09 -5.66
N MET A 337 -1.37 13.25 -6.31
CA MET A 337 -1.51 11.84 -5.94
C MET A 337 -0.27 11.01 -6.31
N GLY A 338 0.44 11.36 -7.37
CA GLY A 338 1.73 10.75 -7.71
C GLY A 338 2.79 11.02 -6.63
N ILE A 339 2.89 12.27 -6.15
CA ILE A 339 3.78 12.63 -5.03
C ILE A 339 3.35 11.89 -3.74
N TYR A 340 2.04 11.81 -3.46
CA TYR A 340 1.51 11.03 -2.33
C TYR A 340 1.98 9.57 -2.38
N SER A 341 1.82 8.91 -3.53
CA SER A 341 2.25 7.51 -3.71
C SER A 341 3.77 7.36 -3.55
N MET A 342 4.56 8.26 -4.11
CA MET A 342 6.01 8.26 -3.96
C MET A 342 6.42 8.40 -2.50
N VAL A 343 5.87 9.39 -1.78
CA VAL A 343 6.21 9.67 -0.38
C VAL A 343 5.77 8.52 0.54
N MET A 344 4.58 7.95 0.28
CA MET A 344 4.06 6.79 0.98
C MET A 344 5.01 5.59 0.89
N ASN A 345 5.43 5.24 -0.32
CA ASN A 345 6.34 4.11 -0.54
C ASN A 345 7.76 4.39 -0.04
N LEU A 346 8.21 5.65 -0.09
CA LEU A 346 9.50 6.05 0.47
C LEU A 346 9.51 5.90 2.00
N GLY A 347 8.41 6.23 2.69
CA GLY A 347 8.24 5.99 4.13
C GLY A 347 8.37 4.51 4.47
N SER A 348 7.72 3.64 3.70
CA SER A 348 7.81 2.18 3.86
C SER A 348 9.24 1.67 3.68
N PHE A 349 9.97 2.17 2.68
CA PHE A 349 11.36 1.79 2.44
C PHE A 349 12.30 2.26 3.56
N CYS A 350 12.17 3.52 3.99
CA CYS A 350 13.00 4.09 5.06
C CYS A 350 12.80 3.39 6.42
N SER A 351 11.67 2.71 6.63
CA SER A 351 11.41 1.94 7.85
C SER A 351 12.50 0.87 8.08
N ALA A 352 12.79 0.05 7.08
CA ALA A 352 13.84 -0.96 7.19
C ALA A 352 15.21 -0.34 7.50
N LEU A 353 15.60 0.73 6.79
CA LEU A 353 16.89 1.38 6.97
C LEU A 353 17.14 1.84 8.40
N VAL A 354 16.13 2.40 9.05
CA VAL A 354 16.29 3.00 10.39
C VAL A 354 16.04 1.97 11.49
N VAL A 355 14.98 1.15 11.33
CA VAL A 355 14.57 0.24 12.41
C VAL A 355 15.51 -0.94 12.52
N ASP A 356 16.03 -1.45 11.41
CA ASP A 356 17.01 -2.54 11.45
C ASP A 356 18.31 -2.08 12.12
N ALA A 357 18.78 -0.85 11.85
CA ALA A 357 19.94 -0.28 12.55
C ALA A 357 19.68 -0.09 14.07
N LEU A 358 18.42 0.21 14.45
CA LEU A 358 18.04 0.26 15.86
C LEU A 358 18.02 -1.13 16.49
N ILE A 359 17.52 -2.14 15.80
CA ILE A 359 17.45 -3.52 16.29
C ILE A 359 18.86 -4.12 16.43
N GLU A 360 19.80 -3.81 15.52
CA GLU A 360 21.19 -4.24 15.64
C GLU A 360 21.89 -3.63 16.87
N SER A 361 21.50 -2.42 17.28
CA SER A 361 22.12 -1.71 18.42
C SER A 361 21.41 -1.92 19.76
N LEU A 362 20.13 -2.26 19.72
CA LEU A 362 19.23 -2.45 20.86
C LEU A 362 18.64 -3.87 20.79
N ASP A 363 17.48 -4.11 21.38
CA ASP A 363 16.69 -5.31 21.10
C ASP A 363 15.39 -4.92 20.37
N PHE A 364 14.63 -5.92 19.84
CA PHE A 364 13.36 -5.70 19.14
C PHE A 364 12.37 -4.92 20.01
N ALA A 365 12.22 -5.32 21.27
CA ALA A 365 11.31 -4.70 22.21
C ALA A 365 11.61 -3.21 22.41
N ASP A 366 12.89 -2.88 22.60
CA ASP A 366 13.35 -1.51 22.79
C ASP A 366 13.24 -0.70 21.50
N ALA A 367 13.59 -1.28 20.35
CA ALA A 367 13.47 -0.60 19.07
C ALA A 367 12.00 -0.20 18.78
N PHE A 368 11.03 -1.10 19.02
CA PHE A 368 9.60 -0.78 18.90
C PHE A 368 9.17 0.31 19.87
N LEU A 369 9.65 0.28 21.12
CA LEU A 369 9.35 1.29 22.12
C LEU A 369 9.86 2.67 21.69
N TYR A 370 11.09 2.79 21.20
CA TYR A 370 11.65 4.08 20.76
C TYR A 370 10.92 4.65 19.54
N VAL A 371 10.60 3.79 18.55
CA VAL A 371 9.80 4.22 17.40
C VAL A 371 8.39 4.63 17.84
N GLY A 372 7.79 3.92 18.80
CA GLY A 372 6.51 4.26 19.38
C GLY A 372 6.52 5.63 20.09
N ILE A 373 7.55 5.91 20.89
CA ILE A 373 7.74 7.22 21.55
C ILE A 373 7.91 8.33 20.50
N ALA A 374 8.72 8.10 19.46
CA ALA A 374 8.88 9.06 18.37
C ALA A 374 7.56 9.34 17.64
N ALA A 375 6.73 8.33 17.42
CA ALA A 375 5.40 8.47 16.85
C ALA A 375 4.48 9.27 17.75
N ALA A 376 4.53 9.09 19.08
CA ALA A 376 3.74 9.87 20.04
C ALA A 376 4.16 11.34 20.06
N VAL A 377 5.46 11.64 20.03
CA VAL A 377 5.97 13.02 19.92
C VAL A 377 5.49 13.67 18.62
N PHE A 378 5.56 12.93 17.53
CA PHE A 378 5.09 13.41 16.22
C PHE A 378 3.57 13.64 16.23
N ALA A 379 2.79 12.81 16.93
CA ALA A 379 1.34 12.99 17.07
C ALA A 379 1.00 14.36 17.63
N VAL A 380 1.68 14.77 18.72
CA VAL A 380 1.48 16.08 19.36
C VAL A 380 1.92 17.22 18.42
N ALA A 381 3.08 17.09 17.79
CA ALA A 381 3.60 18.11 16.85
C ALA A 381 2.65 18.30 15.65
N ALA A 382 2.18 17.22 15.03
CA ALA A 382 1.25 17.27 13.92
C ALA A 382 -0.12 17.87 14.30
N ALA A 383 -0.62 17.55 15.49
CA ALA A 383 -1.86 18.11 16.00
C ALA A 383 -1.75 19.61 16.27
N LEU A 384 -0.65 20.06 16.88
CA LEU A 384 -0.40 21.48 17.14
C LEU A 384 -0.27 22.28 15.83
N PHE A 385 0.43 21.74 14.84
CA PHE A 385 0.55 22.37 13.54
C PHE A 385 -0.78 22.39 12.78
N GLY A 386 -1.50 21.27 12.77
CA GLY A 386 -2.82 21.14 12.14
C GLY A 386 -3.88 22.08 12.78
N SER A 387 -3.82 22.29 14.09
CA SER A 387 -4.73 23.22 14.77
C SER A 387 -4.47 24.69 14.40
N ARG A 388 -3.20 25.06 14.19
CA ARG A 388 -2.83 26.43 13.74
C ARG A 388 -3.29 26.71 12.30
N THR A 389 -3.24 25.73 11.43
CA THR A 389 -3.72 25.88 10.04
C THR A 389 -5.24 25.99 9.98
N ASN A 390 -5.96 25.33 10.88
CA ASN A 390 -7.43 25.40 10.96
C ASN A 390 -7.95 26.71 11.58
N LYS A 391 -7.24 27.28 12.58
CA LYS A 391 -7.62 28.57 13.22
C LYS A 391 -7.42 29.78 12.34
N LYS A 392 -6.59 29.71 11.30
CA LYS A 392 -6.38 30.79 10.34
C LYS A 392 -7.33 30.72 9.13
N ALA A 393 -8.21 29.71 9.09
CA ALA A 393 -9.22 29.51 8.04
C ALA A 393 -10.64 29.91 8.48
N VAL A 394 -10.81 30.39 9.73
CA VAL A 394 -11.98 31.06 10.30
C VAL A 394 -11.63 32.52 10.51
#